data_dba662c060f55e5da0266fc54a89d7ea
#
_entry.id   dba662c060f55e5da0266fc54a89d7ea
#
_cell.length_a   1.000
_cell.length_b   1.000
_cell.length_c   1.000
_cell.angle_alpha   90.00
_cell.angle_beta   90.00
_cell.angle_gamma   90.00
#
_symmetry.space_group_name_H-M   'P 1'
#
loop_
_entity.id
_entity.type
_entity.pdbx_description
1 polymer ?
#
loop_
_entity_poly.entity_id
_entity_poly.type
_entity_poly.pdbx_seq_one_letter_code
_entity_poly.pdbx_strand_id
1 'polypeptide(L)'
;KKQAAAIEYFQYLYPLVVQKRSNPADDIISDLLKVEVDGERFTDDEIVRTTMLLLGAGIETTGHMLSSIFYSLLYDDKNLYEQLRNDVELVPKAVEEMLRYRFHIGKRERFVKKDINIWDVELKKGDVVIAWMSAANMDETMFENPFEMNIHRKNNKKHLSFGNGPHFCLGAPLARLELNIALTTFLQKVSRIEPIESFDLENNLADSAPGQSLIHLPLKIYK
;
A
#
# COMPACT_ATOMS: atom_id res chain seq x y z
N LYS A 1 -19.66 -15.97 2.20
CA LYS A 1 -19.16 -15.05 3.26
C LYS A 1 -18.78 -13.67 2.68
N LYS A 2 -17.90 -13.58 1.67
CA LYS A 2 -17.45 -12.28 1.09
C LYS A 2 -18.61 -11.42 0.55
N GLN A 3 -19.56 -12.02 -0.17
CA GLN A 3 -20.71 -11.30 -0.73
C GLN A 3 -21.66 -10.76 0.35
N ALA A 4 -21.91 -11.52 1.41
CA ALA A 4 -22.72 -11.08 2.54
C ALA A 4 -22.10 -9.88 3.26
N ALA A 5 -20.80 -9.92 3.54
CA ALA A 5 -20.08 -8.80 4.14
C ALA A 5 -20.11 -7.53 3.27
N ALA A 6 -20.00 -7.67 1.93
CA ALA A 6 -20.10 -6.53 1.03
C ALA A 6 -21.50 -5.89 1.04
N ILE A 7 -22.56 -6.71 1.14
CA ILE A 7 -23.95 -6.23 1.25
C ILE A 7 -24.14 -5.49 2.58
N GLU A 8 -23.68 -6.08 3.69
CA GLU A 8 -23.77 -5.48 5.03
C GLU A 8 -23.03 -4.13 5.08
N TYR A 9 -21.84 -4.07 4.49
CA TYR A 9 -21.05 -2.85 4.40
C TYR A 9 -21.75 -1.76 3.58
N PHE A 10 -22.33 -2.14 2.43
CA PHE A 10 -23.13 -1.24 1.62
C PHE A 10 -24.35 -0.71 2.40
N GLN A 11 -25.09 -1.58 3.06
CA GLN A 11 -26.26 -1.23 3.87
C GLN A 11 -25.92 -0.31 5.06
N TYR A 12 -24.72 -0.45 5.62
CA TYR A 12 -24.23 0.45 6.67
C TYR A 12 -23.93 1.86 6.15
N LEU A 13 -23.30 1.97 4.98
CA LEU A 13 -22.88 3.27 4.43
C LEU A 13 -24.01 4.02 3.72
N TYR A 14 -24.98 3.32 3.12
CA TYR A 14 -26.02 3.95 2.31
C TYR A 14 -26.83 5.01 3.08
N PRO A 15 -27.36 4.75 4.29
CA PRO A 15 -28.09 5.77 5.05
C PRO A 15 -27.22 6.99 5.42
N LEU A 16 -25.92 6.79 5.62
CA LEU A 16 -24.99 7.89 5.89
C LEU A 16 -24.84 8.81 4.68
N VAL A 17 -24.72 8.26 3.48
CA VAL A 17 -24.67 9.03 2.22
C VAL A 17 -25.96 9.85 2.03
N VAL A 18 -27.12 9.21 2.20
CA VAL A 18 -28.42 9.89 2.11
C VAL A 18 -28.55 11.05 3.12
N GLN A 19 -28.13 10.80 4.37
CA GLN A 19 -28.12 11.84 5.41
C GLN A 19 -27.22 13.03 5.03
N LYS A 20 -26.03 12.78 4.45
CA LYS A 20 -25.08 13.82 4.06
C LYS A 20 -25.58 14.69 2.90
N ARG A 21 -26.49 14.22 2.05
CA ARG A 21 -27.14 15.08 1.05
C ARG A 21 -27.92 16.24 1.68
N SER A 22 -28.62 15.97 2.78
CA SER A 22 -29.43 16.97 3.48
C SER A 22 -28.63 17.74 4.53
N ASN A 23 -27.58 17.14 5.05
CA ASN A 23 -26.74 17.71 6.12
C ASN A 23 -25.26 17.45 5.85
N PRO A 24 -24.64 18.17 4.87
CA PRO A 24 -23.24 17.99 4.52
C PRO A 24 -22.32 18.44 5.66
N ALA A 25 -21.17 17.81 5.76
CA ALA A 25 -20.10 18.12 6.72
C ALA A 25 -18.76 18.27 6.02
N ASP A 26 -17.72 18.53 6.78
CA ASP A 26 -16.33 18.50 6.29
C ASP A 26 -15.80 17.07 6.30
N ASP A 27 -16.23 16.29 5.28
CA ASP A 27 -15.85 14.91 5.09
C ASP A 27 -15.91 14.48 3.61
N ILE A 28 -15.24 13.37 3.31
CA ILE A 28 -15.08 12.87 1.94
C ILE A 28 -16.41 12.49 1.28
N ILE A 29 -17.42 12.02 2.03
CA ILE A 29 -18.73 11.70 1.47
C ILE A 29 -19.42 12.98 0.99
N SER A 30 -19.38 14.03 1.81
CA SER A 30 -19.94 15.34 1.46
C SER A 30 -19.21 15.97 0.29
N ASP A 31 -17.92 15.74 0.13
CA ASP A 31 -17.17 16.22 -1.02
C ASP A 31 -17.51 15.42 -2.29
N LEU A 32 -17.62 14.09 -2.21
CA LEU A 32 -18.07 13.26 -3.34
C LEU A 32 -19.48 13.65 -3.83
N LEU A 33 -20.36 14.07 -2.93
CA LEU A 33 -21.70 14.56 -3.28
C LEU A 33 -21.70 15.84 -4.12
N LYS A 34 -20.61 16.64 -4.05
CA LYS A 34 -20.45 17.89 -4.82
C LYS A 34 -19.75 17.68 -6.16
N VAL A 35 -19.04 16.55 -6.32
CA VAL A 35 -18.27 16.28 -7.55
C VAL A 35 -19.20 16.13 -8.74
N GLU A 36 -18.84 16.79 -9.83
CA GLU A 36 -19.46 16.72 -11.13
C GLU A 36 -18.40 16.40 -12.19
N VAL A 37 -18.66 15.41 -13.03
CA VAL A 37 -17.78 14.99 -14.11
C VAL A 37 -18.59 14.97 -15.40
N ASP A 38 -18.18 15.74 -16.40
CA ASP A 38 -18.86 15.85 -17.71
C ASP A 38 -20.36 16.25 -17.59
N GLY A 39 -20.71 17.03 -16.56
CA GLY A 39 -22.09 17.47 -16.29
C GLY A 39 -22.94 16.45 -15.49
N GLU A 40 -22.38 15.32 -15.12
CA GLU A 40 -23.04 14.28 -14.32
C GLU A 40 -22.49 14.24 -12.88
N ARG A 41 -23.40 14.03 -11.92
CA ARG A 41 -23.07 13.85 -10.50
C ARG A 41 -23.20 12.38 -10.11
N PHE A 42 -22.38 11.97 -9.16
CA PHE A 42 -22.49 10.62 -8.61
C PHE A 42 -23.86 10.38 -7.97
N THR A 43 -24.39 9.21 -8.25
CA THR A 43 -25.56 8.64 -7.55
C THR A 43 -25.15 8.22 -6.12
N ASP A 44 -26.13 8.00 -5.25
CA ASP A 44 -25.88 7.52 -3.88
C ASP A 44 -25.15 6.17 -3.88
N ASP A 45 -25.55 5.27 -4.78
CA ASP A 45 -24.90 3.96 -4.96
C ASP A 45 -23.41 4.10 -5.34
N GLU A 46 -23.08 4.99 -6.27
CA GLU A 46 -21.70 5.23 -6.70
C GLU A 46 -20.86 5.83 -5.58
N ILE A 47 -21.44 6.75 -4.80
CA ILE A 47 -20.75 7.32 -3.63
C ILE A 47 -20.49 6.26 -2.57
N VAL A 48 -21.49 5.40 -2.26
CA VAL A 48 -21.32 4.29 -1.33
C VAL A 48 -20.19 3.37 -1.79
N ARG A 49 -20.20 2.95 -3.06
CA ARG A 49 -19.17 2.05 -3.63
C ARG A 49 -17.78 2.70 -3.64
N THR A 50 -17.71 3.99 -3.96
CA THR A 50 -16.46 4.75 -3.92
C THR A 50 -15.94 4.84 -2.49
N THR A 51 -16.81 5.13 -1.52
CA THR A 51 -16.44 5.17 -0.08
C THR A 51 -15.96 3.81 0.41
N MET A 52 -16.65 2.71 0.04
CA MET A 52 -16.19 1.34 0.35
C MET A 52 -14.80 1.06 -0.21
N LEU A 53 -14.55 1.46 -1.46
CA LEU A 53 -13.26 1.29 -2.11
C LEU A 53 -12.16 2.07 -1.38
N LEU A 54 -12.39 3.34 -1.05
CA LEU A 54 -11.40 4.19 -0.37
C LEU A 54 -11.06 3.67 1.01
N LEU A 55 -12.05 3.26 1.81
CA LEU A 55 -11.83 2.70 3.13
C LEU A 55 -11.05 1.38 3.07
N GLY A 56 -11.45 0.45 2.18
CA GLY A 56 -10.75 -0.83 2.02
C GLY A 56 -9.31 -0.64 1.54
N ALA A 57 -9.10 0.22 0.55
CA ALA A 57 -7.77 0.48 0.01
C ALA A 57 -6.84 1.18 1.00
N GLY A 58 -7.35 2.08 1.84
CA GLY A 58 -6.54 2.86 2.77
C GLY A 58 -6.12 2.08 4.02
N ILE A 59 -7.05 1.38 4.66
CA ILE A 59 -6.79 0.75 5.97
C ILE A 59 -5.83 -0.44 5.85
N GLU A 60 -6.13 -1.38 4.95
CA GLU A 60 -5.40 -2.64 4.87
C GLU A 60 -3.97 -2.46 4.36
N THR A 61 -3.79 -1.69 3.29
CA THR A 61 -2.50 -1.57 2.61
C THR A 61 -1.45 -0.85 3.44
N THR A 62 -1.82 0.24 4.11
CA THR A 62 -0.90 0.98 5.00
C THR A 62 -0.54 0.14 6.23
N GLY A 63 -1.50 -0.60 6.80
CA GLY A 63 -1.24 -1.52 7.91
C GLY A 63 -0.24 -2.62 7.55
N HIS A 64 -0.39 -3.24 6.39
CA HIS A 64 0.58 -4.24 5.91
C HIS A 64 1.96 -3.63 5.65
N MET A 65 2.01 -2.41 5.11
CA MET A 65 3.29 -1.75 4.88
C MET A 65 4.00 -1.40 6.19
N LEU A 66 3.28 -0.95 7.22
CA LEU A 66 3.85 -0.74 8.56
C LEU A 66 4.43 -2.03 9.13
N SER A 67 3.71 -3.14 9.02
CA SER A 67 4.24 -4.45 9.44
C SER A 67 5.51 -4.83 8.70
N SER A 68 5.57 -4.58 7.38
CA SER A 68 6.77 -4.82 6.56
C SER A 68 7.93 -3.92 6.94
N ILE A 69 7.68 -2.66 7.31
CA ILE A 69 8.70 -1.73 7.82
C ILE A 69 9.31 -2.27 9.13
N PHE A 70 8.48 -2.65 10.09
CA PHE A 70 8.99 -3.22 11.34
C PHE A 70 9.72 -4.53 11.14
N TYR A 71 9.28 -5.36 10.18
CA TYR A 71 10.04 -6.56 9.80
C TYR A 71 11.44 -6.19 9.29
N SER A 72 11.54 -5.21 8.40
CA SER A 72 12.84 -4.76 7.89
C SER A 72 13.77 -4.25 8.99
N LEU A 73 13.24 -3.49 9.94
CA LEU A 73 14.02 -2.98 11.09
C LEU A 73 14.50 -4.08 12.04
N LEU A 74 13.82 -5.23 12.08
CA LEU A 74 14.16 -6.34 12.97
C LEU A 74 15.06 -7.39 12.30
N TYR A 75 14.89 -7.63 10.99
CA TYR A 75 15.45 -8.81 10.33
C TYR A 75 16.31 -8.50 9.10
N ASP A 76 16.01 -7.43 8.33
CA ASP A 76 16.80 -7.10 7.15
C ASP A 76 18.06 -6.28 7.50
N ASP A 77 17.93 -5.25 8.33
CA ASP A 77 19.06 -4.46 8.83
C ASP A 77 18.86 -4.09 10.31
N LYS A 78 19.52 -4.82 11.17
CA LYS A 78 19.42 -4.66 12.63
C LYS A 78 19.96 -3.32 13.16
N ASN A 79 20.79 -2.63 12.39
CA ASN A 79 21.36 -1.34 12.78
C ASN A 79 20.46 -0.17 12.33
N LEU A 80 19.55 -0.43 11.41
CA LEU A 80 18.73 0.62 10.80
C LEU A 80 17.83 1.32 11.82
N TYR A 81 17.32 0.59 12.82
CA TYR A 81 16.50 1.18 13.88
C TYR A 81 17.25 2.28 14.64
N GLU A 82 18.47 1.98 15.09
CA GLU A 82 19.30 2.96 15.80
C GLU A 82 19.73 4.12 14.88
N GLN A 83 20.07 3.83 13.64
CA GLN A 83 20.42 4.85 12.67
C GLN A 83 19.26 5.86 12.46
N LEU A 84 18.02 5.38 12.25
CA LEU A 84 16.86 6.24 12.08
C LEU A 84 16.48 6.98 13.36
N ARG A 85 16.71 6.39 14.52
CA ARG A 85 16.46 7.03 15.81
C ARG A 85 17.44 8.18 16.07
N ASN A 86 18.70 8.01 15.66
CA ASN A 86 19.74 9.04 15.80
C ASN A 86 19.61 10.16 14.76
N ASP A 87 19.03 9.87 13.61
CA ASP A 87 18.76 10.83 12.52
C ASP A 87 17.39 10.59 11.89
N VAL A 88 16.38 11.24 12.45
CA VAL A 88 14.98 11.12 11.99
C VAL A 88 14.77 11.73 10.59
N GLU A 89 15.68 12.57 10.10
CA GLU A 89 15.61 13.13 8.73
C GLU A 89 15.84 12.03 7.66
N LEU A 90 16.35 10.88 8.06
CA LEU A 90 16.47 9.71 7.18
C LEU A 90 15.16 8.94 7.01
N VAL A 91 14.16 9.13 7.87
CA VAL A 91 12.90 8.39 7.83
C VAL A 91 12.21 8.45 6.47
N PRO A 92 12.07 9.60 5.78
CA PRO A 92 11.44 9.63 4.46
C PRO A 92 12.19 8.81 3.41
N LYS A 93 13.52 8.75 3.48
CA LYS A 93 14.34 7.93 2.57
C LYS A 93 14.19 6.44 2.87
N ALA A 94 14.15 6.09 4.15
CA ALA A 94 13.93 4.72 4.60
C ALA A 94 12.55 4.21 4.18
N VAL A 95 11.49 5.01 4.33
CA VAL A 95 10.14 4.67 3.90
C VAL A 95 10.08 4.39 2.39
N GLU A 96 10.69 5.24 1.54
CA GLU A 96 10.72 5.00 0.09
C GLU A 96 11.47 3.71 -0.27
N GLU A 97 12.61 3.45 0.38
CA GLU A 97 13.36 2.21 0.12
C GLU A 97 12.61 0.97 0.62
N MET A 98 11.95 1.04 1.75
CA MET A 98 11.12 -0.05 2.27
C MET A 98 9.89 -0.29 1.39
N LEU A 99 9.27 0.76 0.83
CA LEU A 99 8.23 0.67 -0.19
C LEU A 99 8.73 -0.06 -1.44
N ARG A 100 9.94 0.20 -1.89
CA ARG A 100 10.57 -0.52 -3.00
C ARG A 100 10.81 -2.00 -2.65
N TYR A 101 11.43 -2.23 -1.49
CA TYR A 101 12.00 -3.52 -1.11
C TYR A 101 10.98 -4.52 -0.56
N ARG A 102 9.98 -4.04 0.21
CA ARG A 102 9.04 -4.90 0.98
C ARG A 102 7.56 -4.62 0.70
N PHE A 103 7.24 -4.03 -0.46
CA PHE A 103 5.83 -3.76 -0.76
C PHE A 103 5.05 -5.07 -0.97
N HIS A 104 3.95 -5.22 -0.23
CA HIS A 104 3.16 -6.46 -0.20
C HIS A 104 2.36 -6.73 -1.48
N ILE A 105 2.14 -5.72 -2.34
CA ILE A 105 1.44 -5.90 -3.62
C ILE A 105 2.47 -6.15 -4.72
N GLY A 106 2.74 -7.43 -5.01
CA GLY A 106 3.78 -7.83 -5.94
C GLY A 106 3.36 -7.82 -7.41
N LYS A 107 2.06 -7.96 -7.71
CA LYS A 107 1.55 -8.13 -9.07
C LYS A 107 0.19 -7.49 -9.30
N ARG A 108 -0.10 -7.19 -10.57
CA ARG A 108 -1.41 -6.73 -11.05
C ARG A 108 -1.74 -7.35 -12.40
N GLU A 109 -2.98 -7.77 -12.54
CA GLU A 109 -3.51 -8.32 -13.78
C GLU A 109 -4.02 -7.23 -14.71
N ARG A 110 -3.90 -7.47 -16.01
CA ARG A 110 -4.44 -6.66 -17.08
C ARG A 110 -5.08 -7.55 -18.13
N PHE A 111 -6.26 -7.19 -18.60
CA PHE A 111 -6.94 -7.89 -19.69
C PHE A 111 -6.60 -7.20 -21.02
N VAL A 112 -6.20 -8.01 -22.00
CA VAL A 112 -5.91 -7.55 -23.34
C VAL A 112 -7.21 -7.16 -24.04
N LYS A 113 -7.38 -5.88 -24.40
CA LYS A 113 -8.59 -5.36 -25.02
C LYS A 113 -8.68 -5.62 -26.52
N LYS A 114 -7.54 -5.74 -27.19
CA LYS A 114 -7.38 -6.00 -28.63
C LYS A 114 -6.10 -6.75 -28.89
N ASP A 115 -6.04 -7.50 -29.99
CA ASP A 115 -4.81 -8.19 -30.40
C ASP A 115 -3.67 -7.19 -30.49
N ILE A 116 -2.52 -7.54 -29.92
CA ILE A 116 -1.33 -6.70 -29.88
C ILE A 116 -0.08 -7.57 -29.75
N ASN A 117 1.02 -7.12 -30.34
CA ASN A 117 2.34 -7.68 -30.11
C ASN A 117 3.08 -6.81 -29.10
N ILE A 118 3.61 -7.44 -28.05
CA ILE A 118 4.52 -6.82 -27.09
C ILE A 118 5.84 -7.58 -27.19
N TRP A 119 6.88 -6.89 -27.68
CA TRP A 119 8.15 -7.53 -28.10
C TRP A 119 7.87 -8.68 -29.06
N ASP A 120 8.32 -9.90 -28.75
CA ASP A 120 8.16 -11.08 -29.59
C ASP A 120 6.94 -11.94 -29.20
N VAL A 121 6.06 -11.42 -28.32
CA VAL A 121 4.88 -12.14 -27.83
C VAL A 121 3.61 -11.58 -28.45
N GLU A 122 2.88 -12.43 -29.18
CA GLU A 122 1.55 -12.12 -29.68
C GLU A 122 0.52 -12.33 -28.56
N LEU A 123 -0.21 -11.27 -28.22
CA LEU A 123 -1.29 -11.31 -27.22
C LEU A 123 -2.63 -11.15 -27.92
N LYS A 124 -3.59 -11.98 -27.59
CA LYS A 124 -4.96 -11.96 -28.13
C LYS A 124 -5.91 -11.24 -27.20
N LYS A 125 -6.97 -10.67 -27.79
CA LYS A 125 -8.07 -10.09 -27.02
C LYS A 125 -8.63 -11.14 -26.04
N GLY A 126 -8.66 -10.78 -24.74
CA GLY A 126 -9.13 -11.64 -23.66
C GLY A 126 -8.01 -12.30 -22.86
N ASP A 127 -6.78 -12.29 -23.36
CA ASP A 127 -5.64 -12.80 -22.60
C ASP A 127 -5.44 -11.98 -21.31
N VAL A 128 -4.85 -12.64 -20.32
CA VAL A 128 -4.48 -12.02 -19.04
C VAL A 128 -2.97 -11.84 -18.99
N VAL A 129 -2.54 -10.59 -18.80
CA VAL A 129 -1.15 -10.23 -18.58
C VAL A 129 -0.95 -9.89 -17.11
N ILE A 130 0.06 -10.48 -16.48
CA ILE A 130 0.43 -10.21 -15.10
C ILE A 130 1.65 -9.27 -15.09
N ALA A 131 1.47 -8.06 -14.61
CA ALA A 131 2.55 -7.12 -14.37
C ALA A 131 3.14 -7.39 -12.97
N TRP A 132 4.38 -7.88 -12.93
CA TRP A 132 5.11 -8.15 -11.69
C TRP A 132 5.84 -6.90 -11.21
N MET A 133 5.18 -6.09 -10.37
CA MET A 133 5.75 -4.87 -9.81
C MET A 133 6.91 -5.15 -8.85
N SER A 134 6.84 -6.26 -8.09
CA SER A 134 7.94 -6.69 -7.24
C SER A 134 9.20 -7.00 -8.05
N ALA A 135 9.08 -7.66 -9.20
CA ALA A 135 10.22 -7.92 -10.09
C ALA A 135 10.79 -6.61 -10.65
N ALA A 136 9.93 -5.69 -11.07
CA ALA A 136 10.36 -4.37 -11.56
C ALA A 136 11.08 -3.53 -10.48
N ASN A 137 10.67 -3.67 -9.21
CA ASN A 137 11.36 -3.04 -8.08
C ASN A 137 12.73 -3.66 -7.77
N MET A 138 13.00 -4.85 -8.31
CA MET A 138 14.28 -5.59 -8.18
C MET A 138 15.05 -5.66 -9.50
N ASP A 139 14.72 -4.79 -10.47
CA ASP A 139 15.38 -4.75 -11.77
C ASP A 139 16.77 -4.08 -11.65
N GLU A 140 17.83 -4.84 -11.96
CA GLU A 140 19.22 -4.40 -11.91
C GLU A 140 19.54 -3.27 -12.90
N THR A 141 18.76 -3.15 -13.98
CA THR A 141 18.91 -2.05 -14.93
C THR A 141 18.41 -0.72 -14.38
N MET A 142 17.54 -0.76 -13.38
CA MET A 142 16.98 0.41 -12.74
C MET A 142 17.63 0.67 -11.37
N PHE A 143 17.89 -0.38 -10.59
CA PHE A 143 18.38 -0.28 -9.21
C PHE A 143 19.68 -1.07 -9.06
N GLU A 144 20.77 -0.39 -8.77
CA GLU A 144 22.05 -1.03 -8.44
C GLU A 144 21.91 -1.90 -7.17
N ASN A 145 22.38 -3.16 -7.18
CA ASN A 145 22.22 -4.13 -6.10
C ASN A 145 20.79 -4.16 -5.52
N PRO A 146 19.76 -4.49 -6.35
CA PRO A 146 18.37 -4.28 -5.97
C PRO A 146 17.91 -5.13 -4.79
N PHE A 147 18.60 -6.25 -4.51
CA PHE A 147 18.32 -7.16 -3.40
C PHE A 147 18.93 -6.71 -2.07
N GLU A 148 19.65 -5.60 -2.07
CA GLU A 148 20.14 -4.95 -0.86
C GLU A 148 19.21 -3.80 -0.47
N MET A 149 18.82 -3.74 0.80
CA MET A 149 18.10 -2.60 1.33
C MET A 149 19.08 -1.45 1.58
N ASN A 150 18.92 -0.35 0.87
CA ASN A 150 19.82 0.80 0.96
C ASN A 150 19.03 2.11 1.03
N ILE A 151 18.87 2.67 2.23
CA ILE A 151 18.12 3.91 2.44
C ILE A 151 18.76 5.16 1.80
N HIS A 152 20.04 5.06 1.40
CA HIS A 152 20.76 6.13 0.69
C HIS A 152 20.67 6.03 -0.83
N ARG A 153 19.90 5.10 -1.36
CA ARG A 153 19.65 4.92 -2.80
C ARG A 153 19.05 6.18 -3.39
N LYS A 154 19.70 6.74 -4.42
CA LYS A 154 19.32 8.02 -5.04
C LYS A 154 18.01 7.94 -5.84
N ASN A 155 17.67 6.76 -6.34
CA ASN A 155 16.54 6.53 -7.25
C ASN A 155 15.43 5.68 -6.62
N ASN A 156 15.38 5.53 -5.28
CA ASN A 156 14.39 4.72 -4.59
C ASN A 156 12.93 5.11 -4.94
N LYS A 157 12.64 6.39 -5.20
CA LYS A 157 11.32 6.88 -5.62
C LYS A 157 10.85 6.40 -7.00
N LYS A 158 11.73 5.73 -7.78
CA LYS A 158 11.38 5.15 -9.09
C LYS A 158 10.70 3.78 -8.98
N HIS A 159 10.47 3.28 -7.77
CA HIS A 159 9.76 2.03 -7.56
C HIS A 159 8.31 2.08 -8.10
N LEU A 160 7.78 0.93 -8.49
CA LEU A 160 6.42 0.79 -9.02
C LEU A 160 5.40 0.32 -7.98
N SER A 161 5.69 0.42 -6.70
CA SER A 161 4.79 -0.03 -5.61
C SER A 161 3.43 0.67 -5.64
N PHE A 162 3.37 1.91 -6.07
CA PHE A 162 2.13 2.67 -6.27
C PHE A 162 1.59 2.60 -7.70
N GLY A 163 2.17 1.75 -8.55
CA GLY A 163 1.83 1.66 -9.97
C GLY A 163 2.37 2.83 -10.79
N ASN A 164 1.87 2.97 -12.02
CA ASN A 164 2.21 4.04 -12.95
C ASN A 164 1.04 4.31 -13.91
N GLY A 165 1.01 5.50 -14.52
CA GLY A 165 0.02 5.91 -15.52
C GLY A 165 -1.34 6.31 -14.89
N PRO A 166 -2.45 6.19 -15.65
CA PRO A 166 -3.78 6.69 -15.22
C PRO A 166 -4.31 6.06 -13.93
N HIS A 167 -3.81 4.87 -13.56
CA HIS A 167 -4.17 4.17 -12.32
C HIS A 167 -3.09 4.29 -11.23
N PHE A 168 -2.21 5.29 -11.30
CA PHE A 168 -1.30 5.57 -10.18
C PHE A 168 -2.10 5.72 -8.88
N CYS A 169 -1.59 5.17 -7.80
CA CYS A 169 -2.29 5.11 -6.51
C CYS A 169 -2.71 6.51 -6.03
N LEU A 170 -4.00 6.75 -5.91
CA LEU A 170 -4.56 8.00 -5.40
C LEU A 170 -4.10 8.27 -3.96
N GLY A 171 -4.00 7.24 -3.14
CA GLY A 171 -3.57 7.32 -1.74
C GLY A 171 -2.05 7.40 -1.53
N ALA A 172 -1.22 7.43 -2.57
CA ALA A 172 0.23 7.43 -2.41
C ALA A 172 0.80 8.57 -1.56
N PRO A 173 0.30 9.83 -1.64
CA PRO A 173 0.73 10.90 -0.73
C PRO A 173 0.31 10.63 0.72
N LEU A 174 -0.93 10.15 0.94
CA LEU A 174 -1.45 9.85 2.27
C LEU A 174 -0.67 8.68 2.91
N ALA A 175 -0.47 7.59 2.19
CA ALA A 175 0.30 6.45 2.68
C ALA A 175 1.73 6.87 3.10
N ARG A 176 2.42 7.68 2.28
CA ARG A 176 3.74 8.23 2.65
C ARG A 176 3.69 9.05 3.93
N LEU A 177 2.69 9.90 4.06
CA LEU A 177 2.50 10.73 5.25
C LEU A 177 2.29 9.87 6.49
N GLU A 178 1.37 8.92 6.42
CA GLU A 178 1.05 7.97 7.52
C GLU A 178 2.29 7.16 7.94
N LEU A 179 3.02 6.58 6.98
CA LEU A 179 4.21 5.79 7.25
C LEU A 179 5.31 6.64 7.91
N ASN A 180 5.54 7.85 7.40
CA ASN A 180 6.54 8.77 7.97
C ASN A 180 6.18 9.19 9.40
N ILE A 181 4.94 9.60 9.64
CA ILE A 181 4.47 10.02 10.97
C ILE A 181 4.53 8.85 11.95
N ALA A 182 4.03 7.67 11.55
CA ALA A 182 4.01 6.49 12.40
C ALA A 182 5.42 6.08 12.81
N LEU A 183 6.35 5.98 11.84
CA LEU A 183 7.72 5.58 12.11
C LEU A 183 8.45 6.63 12.96
N THR A 184 8.38 7.91 12.62
CA THR A 184 9.00 8.99 13.40
C THR A 184 8.48 9.02 14.83
N THR A 185 7.16 8.93 15.01
CA THR A 185 6.54 8.93 16.35
C THR A 185 6.97 7.72 17.17
N PHE A 186 7.08 6.57 16.53
CA PHE A 186 7.54 5.34 17.19
C PHE A 186 9.00 5.44 17.64
N LEU A 187 9.90 5.91 16.76
CA LEU A 187 11.32 6.12 17.06
C LEU A 187 11.55 7.10 18.23
N GLN A 188 10.69 8.11 18.38
CA GLN A 188 10.77 9.07 19.49
C GLN A 188 10.34 8.48 20.82
N LYS A 189 9.42 7.49 20.81
CA LYS A 189 8.81 6.94 22.04
C LYS A 189 9.43 5.63 22.50
N VAL A 190 10.06 4.90 21.60
CA VAL A 190 10.61 3.56 21.83
C VAL A 190 12.12 3.62 21.68
N SER A 191 12.86 3.25 22.73
CA SER A 191 14.32 3.32 22.71
C SER A 191 14.96 2.18 21.92
N ARG A 192 14.33 0.99 21.94
CA ARG A 192 14.86 -0.21 21.29
C ARG A 192 13.74 -1.19 20.96
N ILE A 193 13.90 -1.92 19.85
CA ILE A 193 13.07 -3.06 19.48
C ILE A 193 13.93 -4.31 19.35
N GLU A 194 13.35 -5.46 19.66
CA GLU A 194 14.00 -6.76 19.49
C GLU A 194 13.04 -7.79 18.89
N PRO A 195 13.53 -8.69 18.04
CA PRO A 195 12.73 -9.80 17.52
C PRO A 195 12.35 -10.78 18.64
N ILE A 196 11.29 -11.55 18.43
CA ILE A 196 10.98 -12.72 19.23
C ILE A 196 11.69 -13.93 18.60
N GLU A 197 12.45 -14.68 19.41
CA GLU A 197 13.26 -15.83 18.92
C GLU A 197 12.43 -16.91 18.22
N SER A 198 11.18 -17.12 18.65
CA SER A 198 10.27 -18.11 18.08
C SER A 198 9.50 -17.62 16.84
N PHE A 199 9.80 -16.43 16.31
CA PHE A 199 9.11 -15.93 15.13
C PHE A 199 9.55 -16.68 13.87
N ASP A 200 8.55 -17.24 13.18
CA ASP A 200 8.72 -17.93 11.90
C ASP A 200 7.94 -17.16 10.82
N LEU A 201 8.66 -16.63 9.84
CA LEU A 201 8.09 -15.85 8.76
C LEU A 201 7.10 -16.66 7.91
N GLU A 202 7.43 -17.90 7.55
CA GLU A 202 6.61 -18.73 6.66
C GLU A 202 5.23 -18.99 7.25
N ASN A 203 5.16 -19.24 8.56
CA ASN A 203 3.90 -19.46 9.27
C ASN A 203 3.13 -18.18 9.58
N ASN A 204 3.72 -17.01 9.33
CA ASN A 204 3.11 -15.69 9.58
C ASN A 204 2.85 -14.88 8.30
N LEU A 205 2.87 -15.53 7.13
CA LEU A 205 2.48 -14.93 5.86
C LEU A 205 1.07 -15.36 5.45
N ALA A 206 0.27 -14.39 5.01
CA ALA A 206 -0.97 -14.64 4.28
C ALA A 206 -0.75 -14.39 2.80
N ASP A 207 -1.11 -15.38 1.99
CA ASP A 207 -1.16 -15.23 0.55
C ASP A 207 -2.47 -14.55 0.14
N SER A 208 -2.35 -13.57 -0.72
CA SER A 208 -3.48 -12.91 -1.37
C SER A 208 -3.25 -12.81 -2.87
N ALA A 209 -4.29 -12.58 -3.65
CA ALA A 209 -4.15 -12.44 -5.10
C ALA A 209 -3.10 -11.40 -5.51
N PRO A 210 -3.00 -10.22 -4.87
CA PRO A 210 -1.97 -9.23 -5.22
C PRO A 210 -0.58 -9.53 -4.66
N GLY A 211 -0.42 -10.39 -3.65
CA GLY A 211 0.87 -10.69 -3.04
C GLY A 211 0.78 -11.25 -1.63
N GLN A 212 1.84 -11.11 -0.85
CA GLN A 212 1.95 -11.63 0.51
C GLN A 212 1.96 -10.50 1.53
N SER A 213 1.35 -10.75 2.68
CA SER A 213 1.35 -9.83 3.81
C SER A 213 1.59 -10.56 5.13
N LEU A 214 2.17 -9.84 6.10
CA LEU A 214 2.33 -10.38 7.44
C LEU A 214 0.97 -10.44 8.15
N ILE A 215 0.62 -11.61 8.68
CA ILE A 215 -0.57 -11.81 9.53
C ILE A 215 -0.27 -11.27 10.92
N HIS A 216 0.95 -11.53 11.40
CA HIS A 216 1.37 -11.24 12.76
C HIS A 216 2.87 -10.98 12.81
N LEU A 217 3.30 -9.97 13.54
CA LEU A 217 4.70 -9.65 13.78
C LEU A 217 4.90 -9.29 15.26
N PRO A 218 5.16 -10.28 16.12
CA PRO A 218 5.46 -10.02 17.52
C PRO A 218 6.87 -9.44 17.67
N LEU A 219 7.00 -8.45 18.56
CA LEU A 219 8.29 -7.85 18.88
C LEU A 219 8.34 -7.40 20.34
N LYS A 220 9.53 -7.32 20.91
CA LYS A 220 9.77 -6.68 22.22
C LYS A 220 10.05 -5.20 22.01
N ILE A 221 9.48 -4.35 22.85
CA ILE A 221 9.72 -2.91 22.85
C ILE A 221 10.26 -2.47 24.21
N TYR A 222 11.19 -1.51 24.18
CA TYR A 222 11.77 -0.89 25.37
C TYR A 222 11.51 0.62 25.29
N LYS A 223 11.05 1.19 26.40
CA LYS A 223 10.81 2.65 26.51
C LYS A 223 12.05 3.41 26.93
#